data_a9992fc8da266645a9f5323830a520c1
#
_entry.id   a9992fc8da266645a9f5323830a520c1
#
_cell.length_a   1.000
_cell.length_b   1.000
_cell.length_c   1.000
_cell.angle_alpha   90.00
_cell.angle_beta   90.00
_cell.angle_gamma   90.00
#
_symmetry.space_group_name_H-M   'P 1'
#
loop_
_entity.id
_entity.type
_entity.pdbx_description
1 polymer ?
#
loop_
_entity_poly.entity_id
_entity_poly.type
_entity_poly.pdbx_seq_one_letter_code
_entity_poly.pdbx_strand_id
1 'polypeptide(L)'
;MDVEAGLNLDVVGLANKDATAIAFNAGDVDMIVTDWIWTSRQRDAGADFTFVPYSVAAGSVMVHPDSGIETLSDLRGKKIGVAGSPIDKSWLLLRAYTLKTFGEDMGKIAKPIYAAPPLLNEKFKQREFDAVLNYWNYTARLRAAGMKELVKVQELLPELGVPGRLPLIGYVFEEEWAKTNAKMLKKFFRASKIARQIMLESDSEW
;
A
#
# COMPACT_ATOMS: atom_id res chain seq x y z
N MET A 1 -21.27 7.58 11.12
CA MET A 1 -20.07 8.14 11.75
C MET A 1 -19.64 9.51 11.24
N ASP A 2 -19.49 9.72 9.94
CA ASP A 2 -19.18 11.03 9.35
C ASP A 2 -20.28 12.07 9.67
N VAL A 3 -21.55 11.74 9.38
CA VAL A 3 -22.72 12.58 9.71
C VAL A 3 -22.81 12.90 11.21
N GLU A 4 -22.59 11.93 12.08
CA GLU A 4 -22.56 12.10 13.54
C GLU A 4 -21.40 13.01 13.98
N ALA A 5 -20.29 12.98 13.27
CA ALA A 5 -19.17 13.91 13.48
C ALA A 5 -19.45 15.32 12.91
N GLY A 6 -20.60 15.51 12.27
CA GLY A 6 -20.94 16.74 11.54
C GLY A 6 -20.05 16.96 10.32
N LEU A 7 -19.77 15.87 9.60
CA LEU A 7 -19.07 15.83 8.32
C LEU A 7 -20.05 15.39 7.23
N ASN A 8 -19.79 15.85 6.01
CA ASN A 8 -20.40 15.33 4.79
C ASN A 8 -19.26 14.96 3.87
N LEU A 9 -18.92 13.66 3.83
CA LEU A 9 -17.81 13.14 3.03
C LEU A 9 -18.37 12.62 1.70
N ASP A 10 -17.82 13.13 0.61
CA ASP A 10 -17.99 12.54 -0.71
C ASP A 10 -16.81 11.61 -1.00
N VAL A 11 -17.08 10.31 -1.05
CA VAL A 11 -16.04 9.29 -1.22
C VAL A 11 -15.99 8.83 -2.67
N VAL A 12 -14.98 9.30 -3.40
CA VAL A 12 -14.76 8.96 -4.81
C VAL A 12 -13.93 7.69 -4.92
N GLY A 13 -14.57 6.59 -5.35
CA GLY A 13 -13.90 5.32 -5.61
C GLY A 13 -13.20 5.31 -6.97
N LEU A 14 -11.87 5.18 -6.99
CA LEU A 14 -11.07 5.14 -8.21
C LEU A 14 -10.38 3.78 -8.39
N ALA A 15 -10.01 3.46 -9.64
CA ALA A 15 -9.57 2.13 -10.04
C ALA A 15 -8.25 1.66 -9.37
N ASN A 16 -7.34 2.58 -9.09
CA ASN A 16 -6.03 2.31 -8.52
C ASN A 16 -5.38 3.58 -7.93
N LYS A 17 -4.21 3.40 -7.31
CA LYS A 17 -3.42 4.48 -6.71
C LYS A 17 -3.04 5.58 -7.70
N ASP A 18 -2.69 5.22 -8.93
CA ASP A 18 -2.27 6.22 -9.94
C ASP A 18 -3.44 7.09 -10.36
N ALA A 19 -4.64 6.51 -10.57
CA ALA A 19 -5.87 7.26 -10.81
C ALA A 19 -6.22 8.19 -9.63
N THR A 20 -6.02 7.73 -8.40
CA THR A 20 -6.21 8.56 -7.19
C THR A 20 -5.25 9.75 -7.17
N ALA A 21 -3.98 9.53 -7.49
CA ALA A 21 -2.98 10.60 -7.56
C ALA A 21 -3.27 11.62 -8.66
N ILE A 22 -3.77 11.16 -9.82
CA ILE A 22 -4.18 12.04 -10.92
C ILE A 22 -5.35 12.93 -10.49
N ALA A 23 -6.41 12.36 -9.91
CA ALA A 23 -7.57 13.11 -9.43
C ALA A 23 -7.17 14.16 -8.37
N PHE A 24 -6.26 13.81 -7.47
CA PHE A 24 -5.76 14.73 -6.45
C PHE A 24 -4.94 15.88 -7.05
N ASN A 25 -4.02 15.58 -7.96
CA ASN A 25 -3.23 16.61 -8.64
C ASN A 25 -4.07 17.50 -9.56
N ALA A 26 -5.22 17.02 -10.05
CA ALA A 26 -6.18 17.80 -10.83
C ALA A 26 -7.10 18.66 -9.96
N GLY A 27 -7.11 18.47 -8.63
CA GLY A 27 -8.02 19.17 -7.72
C GLY A 27 -9.45 18.60 -7.70
N ASP A 28 -9.66 17.40 -8.26
CA ASP A 28 -10.97 16.74 -8.27
C ASP A 28 -11.35 16.18 -6.88
N VAL A 29 -10.35 15.98 -6.00
CA VAL A 29 -10.54 15.55 -4.62
C VAL A 29 -9.60 16.31 -3.68
N ASP A 30 -10.07 16.64 -2.49
CA ASP A 30 -9.33 17.44 -1.50
C ASP A 30 -8.30 16.61 -0.70
N MET A 31 -8.52 15.31 -0.58
CA MET A 31 -7.73 14.42 0.23
C MET A 31 -7.67 13.03 -0.40
N ILE A 32 -6.51 12.40 -0.31
CA ILE A 32 -6.31 11.00 -0.74
C ILE A 32 -5.67 10.15 0.34
N VAL A 33 -5.78 8.84 0.18
CA VAL A 33 -5.01 7.85 0.93
C VAL A 33 -3.87 7.36 0.06
N THR A 34 -2.64 7.59 0.49
CA THR A 34 -1.45 7.12 -0.23
C THR A 34 -0.29 6.86 0.75
N ASP A 35 0.92 6.63 0.25
CA ASP A 35 2.11 6.37 1.06
C ASP A 35 3.06 7.57 1.14
N TRP A 36 3.91 7.56 2.18
CA TRP A 36 4.85 8.62 2.43
C TRP A 36 5.97 8.70 1.38
N ILE A 37 6.33 7.59 0.70
CA ILE A 37 7.35 7.59 -0.36
C ILE A 37 6.85 8.42 -1.54
N TRP A 38 5.59 8.19 -1.96
CA TRP A 38 4.96 8.99 -2.99
C TRP A 38 4.88 10.46 -2.58
N THR A 39 4.41 10.73 -1.35
CA THR A 39 4.30 12.10 -0.83
C THR A 39 5.65 12.81 -0.80
N SER A 40 6.71 12.14 -0.32
CA SER A 40 8.06 12.72 -0.28
C SER A 40 8.57 13.09 -1.67
N ARG A 41 8.32 12.24 -2.67
CA ARG A 41 8.70 12.52 -4.06
C ARG A 41 7.92 13.71 -4.65
N GLN A 42 6.64 13.85 -4.32
CA GLN A 42 5.86 15.02 -4.74
C GLN A 42 6.38 16.30 -4.07
N ARG A 43 6.70 16.24 -2.79
CA ARG A 43 7.29 17.39 -2.07
C ARG A 43 8.67 17.79 -2.61
N ASP A 44 9.49 16.82 -2.95
CA ASP A 44 10.79 17.06 -3.62
C ASP A 44 10.61 17.75 -4.98
N ALA A 45 9.51 17.45 -5.68
CA ALA A 45 9.10 18.11 -6.93
C ALA A 45 8.39 19.48 -6.72
N GLY A 46 8.27 19.94 -5.47
CA GLY A 46 7.71 21.26 -5.12
C GLY A 46 6.24 21.26 -4.69
N ALA A 47 5.60 20.10 -4.55
CA ALA A 47 4.22 20.05 -4.10
C ALA A 47 4.09 20.39 -2.61
N ASP A 48 3.03 21.12 -2.25
CA ASP A 48 2.68 21.55 -0.91
C ASP A 48 1.82 20.50 -0.19
N PHE A 49 2.29 19.25 -0.10
CA PHE A 49 1.51 18.15 0.46
C PHE A 49 1.90 17.84 1.91
N THR A 50 0.89 17.67 2.76
CA THR A 50 1.02 17.18 4.13
C THR A 50 0.60 15.71 4.19
N PHE A 51 1.41 14.88 4.87
CA PHE A 51 1.14 13.46 5.11
C PHE A 51 0.80 13.24 6.59
N VAL A 52 -0.39 12.70 6.85
CA VAL A 52 -0.82 12.31 8.20
C VAL A 52 -0.92 10.79 8.28
N PRO A 53 0.04 10.11 8.94
CA PRO A 53 0.10 8.66 8.97
C PRO A 53 -1.03 8.06 9.81
N TYR A 54 -1.60 6.93 9.36
CA TYR A 54 -2.61 6.21 10.14
C TYR A 54 -2.50 4.68 10.10
N SER A 55 -1.83 4.11 9.11
CA SER A 55 -1.80 2.65 8.94
C SER A 55 -0.40 2.12 8.67
N VAL A 56 -0.06 1.05 9.38
CA VAL A 56 1.14 0.24 9.16
C VAL A 56 0.88 -0.88 8.14
N ALA A 57 -0.35 -1.03 7.66
CA ALA A 57 -0.74 -2.10 6.78
C ALA A 57 0.03 -2.02 5.45
N ALA A 58 0.81 -3.04 5.19
CA ALA A 58 1.48 -3.27 3.93
C ALA A 58 1.07 -4.64 3.40
N GLY A 59 1.33 -4.89 2.14
CA GLY A 59 1.11 -6.20 1.56
C GLY A 59 2.23 -7.17 1.82
N SER A 60 2.20 -8.26 1.08
CA SER A 60 3.16 -9.35 1.19
C SER A 60 3.49 -9.91 -0.18
N VAL A 61 4.61 -10.59 -0.28
CA VAL A 61 4.89 -11.51 -1.39
C VAL A 61 4.22 -12.84 -1.05
N MET A 62 3.35 -13.30 -1.93
CA MET A 62 2.65 -14.58 -1.82
C MET A 62 3.14 -15.54 -2.88
N VAL A 63 3.21 -16.83 -2.56
CA VAL A 63 3.60 -17.93 -3.45
C VAL A 63 2.62 -19.09 -3.31
N HIS A 64 2.59 -19.99 -4.29
CA HIS A 64 1.84 -21.22 -4.18
C HIS A 64 2.52 -22.16 -3.18
N PRO A 65 1.76 -22.89 -2.34
CA PRO A 65 2.34 -23.74 -1.30
C PRO A 65 3.20 -24.89 -1.85
N ASP A 66 2.93 -25.30 -3.09
CA ASP A 66 3.64 -26.37 -3.82
C ASP A 66 4.68 -25.84 -4.81
N SER A 67 5.01 -24.55 -4.78
CA SER A 67 5.92 -23.91 -5.75
C SER A 67 7.40 -24.25 -5.53
N GLY A 68 7.78 -24.72 -4.33
CA GLY A 68 9.17 -24.89 -3.92
C GLY A 68 9.90 -23.57 -3.66
N ILE A 69 9.20 -22.41 -3.69
CA ILE A 69 9.77 -21.10 -3.39
C ILE A 69 9.71 -20.89 -1.86
N GLU A 70 10.88 -20.83 -1.24
CA GLU A 70 11.02 -20.69 0.22
C GLU A 70 11.65 -19.36 0.62
N THR A 71 12.42 -18.73 -0.28
CA THR A 71 13.17 -17.49 -0.06
C THR A 71 12.97 -16.51 -1.20
N LEU A 72 13.30 -15.24 -0.99
CA LEU A 72 13.29 -14.22 -2.06
C LEU A 72 14.30 -14.52 -3.16
N SER A 73 15.38 -15.25 -2.87
CA SER A 73 16.38 -15.65 -3.87
C SER A 73 15.83 -16.65 -4.89
N ASP A 74 14.83 -17.45 -4.49
CA ASP A 74 14.18 -18.43 -5.38
C ASP A 74 13.30 -17.76 -6.45
N LEU A 75 13.06 -16.45 -6.32
CA LEU A 75 12.36 -15.65 -7.32
C LEU A 75 13.23 -15.28 -8.54
N ARG A 76 14.50 -15.64 -8.54
CA ARG A 76 15.38 -15.42 -9.68
C ARG A 76 14.82 -16.08 -10.95
N GLY A 77 14.65 -15.27 -12.00
CA GLY A 77 14.07 -15.69 -13.29
C GLY A 77 12.57 -15.96 -13.27
N LYS A 78 11.92 -15.89 -12.11
CA LYS A 78 10.48 -16.13 -11.93
C LYS A 78 9.63 -14.93 -12.31
N LYS A 79 8.37 -15.19 -12.69
CA LYS A 79 7.38 -14.14 -12.93
C LYS A 79 6.77 -13.69 -11.60
N ILE A 80 6.89 -12.42 -11.30
CA ILE A 80 6.25 -11.82 -10.13
C ILE A 80 5.22 -10.77 -10.56
N GLY A 81 3.95 -11.00 -10.20
CA GLY A 81 2.91 -9.98 -10.31
C GLY A 81 3.12 -8.90 -9.25
N VAL A 82 3.11 -7.63 -9.64
CA VAL A 82 3.32 -6.49 -8.73
C VAL A 82 2.14 -5.53 -8.81
N ALA A 83 1.50 -5.28 -7.68
CA ALA A 83 0.37 -4.37 -7.60
C ALA A 83 0.76 -2.94 -7.91
N GLY A 84 -0.02 -2.28 -8.79
CA GLY A 84 0.19 -0.91 -9.20
C GLY A 84 1.24 -0.77 -10.31
N SER A 85 2.32 -0.06 -10.03
CA SER A 85 3.32 0.36 -11.02
C SER A 85 4.76 0.11 -10.55
N PRO A 86 5.77 0.32 -11.40
CA PRO A 86 7.19 0.18 -11.03
C PRO A 86 7.63 1.05 -9.86
N ILE A 87 6.86 2.07 -9.52
CA ILE A 87 7.12 3.01 -8.42
C ILE A 87 6.24 2.77 -7.19
N ASP A 88 5.50 1.64 -7.13
CA ASP A 88 4.77 1.27 -5.92
C ASP A 88 5.72 1.09 -4.73
N LYS A 89 5.30 1.58 -3.55
CA LYS A 89 6.13 1.56 -2.34
C LYS A 89 6.59 0.16 -1.93
N SER A 90 5.71 -0.83 -2.02
CA SER A 90 6.02 -2.20 -1.60
C SER A 90 7.07 -2.83 -2.52
N TRP A 91 6.96 -2.52 -3.82
CA TRP A 91 7.95 -2.93 -4.80
C TRP A 91 9.31 -2.26 -4.60
N LEU A 92 9.31 -0.93 -4.37
CA LEU A 92 10.54 -0.19 -4.10
C LEU A 92 11.24 -0.68 -2.83
N LEU A 93 10.48 -0.97 -1.76
CA LEU A 93 11.01 -1.52 -0.52
C LEU A 93 11.60 -2.93 -0.72
N LEU A 94 10.91 -3.80 -1.48
CA LEU A 94 11.42 -5.13 -1.80
C LEU A 94 12.72 -5.06 -2.60
N ARG A 95 12.79 -4.20 -3.60
CA ARG A 95 14.01 -3.98 -4.40
C ARG A 95 15.16 -3.44 -3.57
N ALA A 96 14.90 -2.44 -2.72
CA ALA A 96 15.90 -1.88 -1.82
C ALA A 96 16.42 -2.93 -0.83
N TYR A 97 15.53 -3.74 -0.27
CA TYR A 97 15.88 -4.83 0.63
C TYR A 97 16.79 -5.85 -0.06
N THR A 98 16.41 -6.36 -1.23
CA THR A 98 17.21 -7.38 -1.92
C THR A 98 18.55 -6.83 -2.39
N LEU A 99 18.60 -5.57 -2.82
CA LEU A 99 19.85 -4.91 -3.17
C LEU A 99 20.78 -4.78 -1.95
N LYS A 100 20.24 -4.43 -0.78
CA LYS A 100 21.01 -4.26 0.45
C LYS A 100 21.49 -5.59 1.03
N THR A 101 20.63 -6.61 1.06
CA THR A 101 20.90 -7.89 1.73
C THR A 101 21.61 -8.92 0.86
N PHE A 102 21.33 -8.94 -0.44
CA PHE A 102 21.85 -9.91 -1.39
C PHE A 102 22.75 -9.30 -2.47
N GLY A 103 22.90 -7.98 -2.49
CA GLY A 103 23.65 -7.28 -3.54
C GLY A 103 22.93 -7.25 -4.91
N GLU A 104 21.67 -7.67 -4.98
CA GLU A 104 20.93 -7.85 -6.22
C GLU A 104 19.55 -7.19 -6.17
N ASP A 105 19.23 -6.42 -7.21
CA ASP A 105 17.94 -5.75 -7.36
C ASP A 105 16.89 -6.75 -7.86
N MET A 106 15.83 -6.99 -7.08
CA MET A 106 14.71 -7.85 -7.45
C MET A 106 14.13 -7.49 -8.82
N GLY A 107 14.12 -6.21 -9.17
CA GLY A 107 13.64 -5.74 -10.47
C GLY A 107 14.49 -6.20 -11.67
N LYS A 108 15.72 -6.65 -11.42
CA LYS A 108 16.65 -7.17 -12.44
C LYS A 108 16.69 -8.69 -12.45
N ILE A 109 16.55 -9.33 -11.29
CA ILE A 109 16.68 -10.79 -11.19
C ILE A 109 15.36 -11.53 -11.39
N ALA A 110 14.21 -10.93 -11.08
CA ALA A 110 12.88 -11.48 -11.39
C ALA A 110 12.31 -10.85 -12.69
N LYS A 111 11.14 -11.32 -13.09
CA LYS A 111 10.35 -10.80 -14.23
C LYS A 111 9.07 -10.13 -13.71
N PRO A 112 9.12 -8.84 -13.32
CA PRO A 112 7.96 -8.15 -12.78
C PRO A 112 6.92 -7.85 -13.86
N ILE A 113 5.64 -8.04 -13.51
CA ILE A 113 4.49 -7.70 -14.34
C ILE A 113 3.55 -6.85 -13.47
N TYR A 114 3.28 -5.63 -13.90
CA TYR A 114 2.49 -4.66 -13.14
C TYR A 114 1.04 -4.69 -13.58
N ALA A 115 0.13 -4.75 -12.63
CA ALA A 115 -1.31 -4.73 -12.91
C ALA A 115 -2.13 -4.28 -11.69
N ALA A 116 -3.44 -4.09 -11.93
CA ALA A 116 -4.39 -3.79 -10.86
C ALA A 116 -4.48 -4.95 -9.85
N PRO A 117 -4.58 -4.64 -8.54
CA PRO A 117 -4.56 -5.63 -7.47
C PRO A 117 -5.56 -6.79 -7.61
N PRO A 118 -6.85 -6.56 -8.00
CA PRO A 118 -7.79 -7.68 -8.16
C PRO A 118 -7.40 -8.61 -9.31
N LEU A 119 -6.95 -8.05 -10.45
CA LEU A 119 -6.51 -8.83 -11.60
C LEU A 119 -5.31 -9.72 -11.26
N LEU A 120 -4.36 -9.18 -10.48
CA LEU A 120 -3.21 -9.96 -10.02
C LEU A 120 -3.61 -11.17 -9.19
N ASN A 121 -4.58 -11.03 -8.28
CA ASN A 121 -5.06 -12.16 -7.48
C ASN A 121 -5.66 -13.26 -8.36
N GLU A 122 -6.49 -12.89 -9.34
CA GLU A 122 -7.11 -13.88 -10.23
C GLU A 122 -6.06 -14.59 -11.09
N LYS A 123 -5.14 -13.85 -11.72
CA LYS A 123 -4.07 -14.43 -12.53
C LYS A 123 -3.10 -15.27 -11.71
N PHE A 124 -2.80 -14.87 -10.46
CA PHE A 124 -1.98 -15.66 -9.56
C PHE A 124 -2.64 -16.99 -9.20
N LYS A 125 -3.95 -17.01 -8.87
CA LYS A 125 -4.70 -18.26 -8.65
C LYS A 125 -4.68 -19.18 -9.89
N GLN A 126 -4.68 -18.60 -11.09
CA GLN A 126 -4.58 -19.33 -12.36
C GLN A 126 -3.14 -19.77 -12.70
N ARG A 127 -2.18 -19.55 -11.80
CA ARG A 127 -0.76 -19.88 -11.97
C ARG A 127 -0.05 -19.18 -13.14
N GLU A 128 -0.54 -18.00 -13.54
CA GLU A 128 0.15 -17.17 -14.55
C GLU A 128 1.40 -16.48 -13.99
N PHE A 129 1.51 -16.38 -12.66
CA PHE A 129 2.66 -15.86 -11.91
C PHE A 129 3.19 -16.90 -10.93
N ASP A 130 4.51 -16.94 -10.75
CA ASP A 130 5.17 -17.77 -9.73
C ASP A 130 4.99 -17.17 -8.32
N ALA A 131 4.93 -15.82 -8.25
CA ALA A 131 4.71 -15.07 -7.03
C ALA A 131 3.86 -13.82 -7.30
N VAL A 132 3.26 -13.25 -6.27
CA VAL A 132 2.57 -11.96 -6.35
C VAL A 132 2.89 -11.09 -5.14
N LEU A 133 3.28 -9.83 -5.39
CA LEU A 133 3.35 -8.77 -4.39
C LEU A 133 2.08 -7.94 -4.49
N ASN A 134 1.20 -8.04 -3.50
CA ASN A 134 -0.07 -7.35 -3.51
C ASN A 134 -0.35 -6.64 -2.18
N TYR A 135 -1.39 -5.80 -2.13
CA TYR A 135 -1.77 -5.06 -0.93
C TYR A 135 -2.38 -5.97 0.13
N TRP A 136 -2.33 -5.55 1.38
CA TRP A 136 -2.69 -6.34 2.57
C TRP A 136 -4.06 -7.05 2.48
N ASN A 137 -5.09 -6.36 1.96
CA ASN A 137 -6.45 -6.90 1.82
C ASN A 137 -6.54 -7.98 0.74
N TYR A 138 -5.73 -7.88 -0.32
CA TYR A 138 -5.65 -8.91 -1.37
C TYR A 138 -4.80 -10.09 -0.93
N THR A 139 -3.71 -9.87 -0.19
CA THR A 139 -2.89 -10.96 0.35
C THR A 139 -3.61 -11.71 1.46
N ALA A 140 -4.46 -11.04 2.25
CA ALA A 140 -5.33 -11.71 3.21
C ALA A 140 -6.29 -12.70 2.53
N ARG A 141 -6.90 -12.33 1.38
CA ARG A 141 -7.75 -13.23 0.58
C ARG A 141 -6.96 -14.40 -0.01
N LEU A 142 -5.74 -14.18 -0.46
CA LEU A 142 -4.87 -15.24 -0.98
C LEU A 142 -4.48 -16.21 0.13
N ARG A 143 -4.16 -15.71 1.33
CA ARG A 143 -3.87 -16.56 2.51
C ARG A 143 -5.08 -17.39 2.91
N ALA A 144 -6.29 -16.79 2.91
CA ALA A 144 -7.52 -17.51 3.16
C ALA A 144 -7.82 -18.60 2.08
N ALA A 145 -7.31 -18.43 0.86
CA ALA A 145 -7.34 -19.40 -0.22
C ALA A 145 -6.20 -20.43 -0.18
N GLY A 146 -5.41 -20.49 0.92
CA GLY A 146 -4.34 -21.47 1.12
C GLY A 146 -3.00 -21.13 0.48
N MET A 147 -2.81 -19.89 -0.02
CA MET A 147 -1.52 -19.46 -0.55
C MET A 147 -0.54 -19.15 0.60
N LYS A 148 0.75 -19.43 0.36
CA LYS A 148 1.83 -19.22 1.33
C LYS A 148 2.31 -17.76 1.28
N GLU A 149 2.43 -17.13 2.44
CA GLU A 149 3.07 -15.82 2.58
C GLU A 149 4.59 -16.03 2.69
N LEU A 150 5.33 -15.53 1.70
CA LEU A 150 6.78 -15.66 1.64
C LEU A 150 7.47 -14.62 2.52
N VAL A 151 7.03 -13.37 2.41
CA VAL A 151 7.55 -12.25 3.22
C VAL A 151 6.52 -11.12 3.29
N LYS A 152 6.39 -10.51 4.47
CA LYS A 152 5.61 -9.27 4.63
C LYS A 152 6.49 -8.05 4.34
N VAL A 153 5.97 -7.09 3.60
CA VAL A 153 6.70 -5.84 3.30
C VAL A 153 7.13 -5.11 4.57
N GLN A 154 6.30 -5.17 5.62
CA GLN A 154 6.63 -4.55 6.92
C GLN A 154 7.89 -5.16 7.56
N GLU A 155 8.17 -6.44 7.32
CA GLU A 155 9.32 -7.15 7.88
C GLU A 155 10.64 -6.80 7.19
N LEU A 156 10.59 -6.13 6.03
CA LEU A 156 11.77 -5.64 5.31
C LEU A 156 12.36 -4.36 5.92
N LEU A 157 11.55 -3.58 6.64
CA LEU A 157 11.91 -2.24 7.11
C LEU A 157 13.08 -2.20 8.11
N PRO A 158 13.19 -3.10 9.11
CA PRO A 158 14.32 -3.12 10.03
C PRO A 158 15.65 -3.26 9.30
N GLU A 159 15.72 -4.16 8.32
CA GLU A 159 16.93 -4.37 7.52
C GLU A 159 17.29 -3.14 6.65
N LEU A 160 16.31 -2.33 6.32
CA LEU A 160 16.51 -1.05 5.61
C LEU A 160 16.92 0.09 6.56
N GLY A 161 17.06 -0.17 7.86
CA GLY A 161 17.44 0.81 8.88
C GLY A 161 16.27 1.61 9.44
N VAL A 162 15.04 1.13 9.25
CA VAL A 162 13.83 1.73 9.80
C VAL A 162 13.39 0.92 11.03
N PRO A 163 13.68 1.38 12.26
CA PRO A 163 13.34 0.63 13.46
C PRO A 163 11.83 0.66 13.74
N GLY A 164 11.31 -0.47 14.22
CA GLY A 164 9.94 -0.58 14.71
C GLY A 164 8.86 -0.56 13.62
N ARG A 165 7.64 -0.23 14.03
CA ARG A 165 6.46 -0.19 13.15
C ARG A 165 6.28 1.21 12.57
N LEU A 166 6.74 1.42 11.35
CA LEU A 166 6.51 2.67 10.63
C LEU A 166 5.16 2.63 9.92
N PRO A 167 4.26 3.60 10.14
CA PRO A 167 3.08 3.76 9.30
C PRO A 167 3.48 4.10 7.86
N LEU A 168 3.12 3.21 6.93
CA LEU A 168 3.45 3.37 5.51
C LEU A 168 2.39 4.14 4.74
N ILE A 169 1.15 4.15 5.25
CA ILE A 169 -0.02 4.74 4.59
C ILE A 169 -0.59 5.84 5.47
N GLY A 170 -1.01 6.93 4.84
CA GLY A 170 -1.58 8.09 5.49
C GLY A 170 -2.57 8.83 4.61
N TYR A 171 -3.21 9.82 5.20
CA TYR A 171 -3.98 10.84 4.49
C TYR A 171 -3.03 11.88 3.95
N VAL A 172 -3.28 12.34 2.71
CA VAL A 172 -2.51 13.39 2.05
C VAL A 172 -3.47 14.45 1.53
N PHE A 173 -3.14 15.70 1.78
CA PHE A 173 -3.87 16.90 1.39
C PHE A 173 -2.90 18.08 1.23
N GLU A 174 -3.31 19.13 0.57
CA GLU A 174 -2.52 20.35 0.44
C GLU A 174 -2.47 21.14 1.75
N GLU A 175 -1.32 21.69 2.11
CA GLU A 175 -1.13 22.44 3.35
C GLU A 175 -1.98 23.71 3.40
N GLU A 176 -2.07 24.45 2.29
CA GLU A 176 -2.91 25.66 2.22
C GLU A 176 -4.40 25.34 2.34
N TRP A 177 -4.85 24.24 1.71
CA TRP A 177 -6.23 23.76 1.88
C TRP A 177 -6.51 23.37 3.35
N ALA A 178 -5.53 22.72 3.99
CA ALA A 178 -5.64 22.31 5.40
C ALA A 178 -5.77 23.49 6.37
N LYS A 179 -5.07 24.59 6.13
CA LYS A 179 -5.16 25.82 6.94
C LYS A 179 -6.57 26.39 6.91
N THR A 180 -7.17 26.44 5.72
CA THR A 180 -8.55 26.92 5.53
C THR A 180 -9.58 25.98 6.13
N ASN A 181 -9.32 24.66 6.11
CA ASN A 181 -10.25 23.61 6.51
C ASN A 181 -9.89 22.95 7.87
N ALA A 182 -9.09 23.61 8.70
CA ALA A 182 -8.54 23.03 9.94
C ALA A 182 -9.59 22.47 10.92
N LYS A 183 -10.77 23.11 11.04
CA LYS A 183 -11.86 22.63 11.91
C LYS A 183 -12.48 21.34 11.38
N MET A 184 -12.67 21.25 10.07
CA MET A 184 -13.19 20.06 9.38
C MET A 184 -12.20 18.90 9.49
N LEU A 185 -10.91 19.13 9.24
CA LEU A 185 -9.84 18.13 9.39
C LEU A 185 -9.78 17.55 10.80
N LYS A 186 -9.92 18.37 11.86
CA LYS A 186 -9.96 17.88 13.24
C LYS A 186 -11.13 16.91 13.45
N LYS A 187 -12.32 17.21 12.91
CA LYS A 187 -13.48 16.32 12.98
C LYS A 187 -13.23 15.03 12.22
N PHE A 188 -12.65 15.13 11.01
CA PHE A 188 -12.32 13.98 10.18
C PHE A 188 -11.35 13.02 10.89
N PHE A 189 -10.23 13.52 11.43
CA PHE A 189 -9.27 12.67 12.14
C PHE A 189 -9.85 12.03 13.38
N ARG A 190 -10.72 12.74 14.10
CA ARG A 190 -11.45 12.18 15.24
C ARG A 190 -12.39 11.05 14.79
N ALA A 191 -13.20 11.27 13.77
CA ALA A 191 -14.10 10.26 13.20
C ALA A 191 -13.32 9.03 12.70
N SER A 192 -12.24 9.25 11.94
CA SER A 192 -11.36 8.19 11.46
C SER A 192 -10.74 7.36 12.60
N LYS A 193 -10.35 8.01 13.72
CA LYS A 193 -9.82 7.29 14.88
C LYS A 193 -10.90 6.42 15.53
N ILE A 194 -12.12 6.95 15.71
CA ILE A 194 -13.26 6.22 16.26
C ILE A 194 -13.63 5.04 15.36
N ALA A 195 -13.70 5.24 14.04
CA ALA A 195 -13.99 4.20 13.08
C ALA A 195 -13.01 3.01 13.19
N ARG A 196 -11.71 3.32 13.29
CA ARG A 196 -10.69 2.28 13.46
C ARG A 196 -10.82 1.53 14.79
N GLN A 197 -11.22 2.23 15.85
CA GLN A 197 -11.45 1.60 17.15
C GLN A 197 -12.64 0.64 17.09
N ILE A 198 -13.74 1.04 16.48
CA ILE A 198 -14.91 0.18 16.27
C ILE A 198 -14.53 -1.08 15.49
N MET A 199 -13.79 -0.94 14.39
CA MET A 199 -13.32 -2.10 13.59
C MET A 199 -12.36 -3.02 14.36
N LEU A 200 -11.63 -2.51 15.36
CA LEU A 200 -10.77 -3.35 16.21
C LEU A 200 -11.55 -4.11 17.27
N GLU A 201 -12.71 -3.62 17.68
CA GLU A 201 -13.53 -4.14 18.79
C GLU A 201 -14.72 -4.97 18.33
N SER A 202 -15.07 -4.94 17.05
CA SER A 202 -16.27 -5.58 16.51
C SER A 202 -16.00 -6.31 15.20
N ASP A 203 -16.07 -7.63 15.22
CA ASP A 203 -15.96 -8.48 14.03
C ASP A 203 -17.13 -8.28 13.06
N SER A 204 -18.28 -7.78 13.55
CA SER A 204 -19.45 -7.54 12.70
C SER A 204 -19.34 -6.28 11.83
N GLU A 205 -18.39 -5.41 12.11
CA GLU A 205 -18.14 -4.17 11.36
C GLU A 205 -17.06 -4.34 10.26
N TRP A 206 -16.51 -5.54 10.12
CA TRP A 206 -15.61 -5.93 9.04
C TRP A 206 -16.40 -6.51 7.87
#